data_8b7147123bc9c9df77572f1a88e1fd1f
#
_entry.id   8b7147123bc9c9df77572f1a88e1fd1f
#
_cell.length_a   1.000
_cell.length_b   1.000
_cell.length_c   1.000
_cell.angle_alpha   90.00
_cell.angle_beta   90.00
_cell.angle_gamma   90.00
#
_symmetry.space_group_name_H-M   'P 1'
#
loop_
_entity.id
_entity.type
_entity.pdbx_description
1 polymer ?
#
loop_
_entity_poly.entity_id
_entity_poly.type
_entity_poly.pdbx_seq_one_letter_code
_entity_poly.pdbx_strand_id
1 'polypeptide(L)'
;MAGRPMDIRQLQYLAALAREKHFTRAAQACHVTQPTLSGRIRQLEQELGVPIVERGQRFVGFTPDGVRVLKWAHTILDNWSSLQQEIEALRNTSGSLSGHLSVGVIPSALPMAGLITKAIRDHHPAVEMTVLSQSSIDILRNLEDFAIDVGLTYLDNEPIEGMRSEAIYMERYCLLVRSDHPLARASSVTWAEAAKEPLCLLTPDMQNRRIIDRAFRSANSAPVPRLETNSVINLCANVHLMGLASVIPEYFLEVMGPISDVRAVPLSDPLVEHSVGLVAVDRDPVSPLVLAAFACAKITEPPAISRRS
;
A
#
# COMPACT_ATOMS: atom_id res chain seq x y z
N MET A 1 -30.03 -14.23 -31.96
CA MET A 1 -28.84 -15.09 -31.81
C MET A 1 -28.47 -15.11 -30.37
N ALA A 2 -28.63 -16.21 -29.65
CA ALA A 2 -28.18 -16.34 -28.27
C ALA A 2 -26.64 -16.35 -28.30
N GLY A 3 -26.02 -15.25 -27.86
CA GLY A 3 -24.59 -15.16 -27.68
C GLY A 3 -24.13 -16.27 -26.71
N ARG A 4 -22.98 -16.89 -26.99
CA ARG A 4 -22.36 -17.80 -26.01
C ARG A 4 -22.21 -17.03 -24.68
N PRO A 5 -22.59 -17.63 -23.56
CA PRO A 5 -22.47 -16.95 -22.26
C PRO A 5 -21.00 -16.57 -22.00
N MET A 6 -20.78 -15.37 -21.48
CA MET A 6 -19.47 -14.88 -21.04
C MET A 6 -18.80 -15.90 -20.11
N ASP A 7 -17.55 -16.23 -20.38
CA ASP A 7 -16.74 -17.14 -19.58
C ASP A 7 -15.87 -16.32 -18.61
N ILE A 8 -15.86 -16.66 -17.34
CA ILE A 8 -15.03 -16.01 -16.31
C ILE A 8 -13.54 -15.95 -16.69
N ARG A 9 -13.07 -16.91 -17.49
CA ARG A 9 -11.70 -16.92 -18.03
C ARG A 9 -11.40 -15.73 -18.93
N GLN A 10 -12.40 -15.20 -19.65
CA GLN A 10 -12.22 -14.01 -20.48
C GLN A 10 -11.89 -12.80 -19.60
N LEU A 11 -12.54 -12.68 -18.43
CA LEU A 11 -12.26 -11.64 -17.44
C LEU A 11 -10.87 -11.82 -16.79
N GLN A 12 -10.47 -13.07 -16.49
CA GLN A 12 -9.13 -13.38 -15.99
C GLN A 12 -8.04 -12.97 -16.98
N TYR A 13 -8.25 -13.23 -18.28
CA TYR A 13 -7.30 -12.84 -19.33
C TYR A 13 -7.24 -11.33 -19.50
N LEU A 14 -8.36 -10.63 -19.36
CA LEU A 14 -8.42 -9.17 -19.40
C LEU A 14 -7.66 -8.56 -18.22
N ALA A 15 -7.89 -9.04 -17.00
CA ALA A 15 -7.18 -8.62 -15.80
C ALA A 15 -5.67 -8.90 -15.89
N ALA A 16 -5.27 -10.07 -16.40
CA ALA A 16 -3.87 -10.38 -16.64
C ALA A 16 -3.23 -9.43 -17.66
N LEU A 17 -3.95 -9.08 -18.75
CA LEU A 17 -3.45 -8.11 -19.72
C LEU A 17 -3.29 -6.71 -19.10
N ALA A 18 -4.19 -6.30 -18.22
CA ALA A 18 -4.10 -5.02 -17.51
C ALA A 18 -2.86 -4.94 -16.62
N ARG A 19 -2.56 -6.01 -15.89
CA ARG A 19 -1.40 -6.13 -15.02
C ARG A 19 -0.09 -6.16 -15.80
N GLU A 20 0.00 -6.98 -16.81
CA GLU A 20 1.23 -7.24 -17.56
C GLU A 20 1.53 -6.19 -18.64
N LYS A 21 0.51 -5.46 -19.10
CA LYS A 21 0.60 -4.49 -20.20
C LYS A 21 1.31 -5.03 -21.44
N HIS A 22 1.23 -6.37 -21.63
CA HIS A 22 1.90 -7.10 -22.72
C HIS A 22 1.20 -8.43 -22.97
N PHE A 23 0.69 -8.66 -24.17
CA PHE A 23 -0.08 -9.86 -24.54
C PHE A 23 0.66 -11.18 -24.26
N THR A 24 1.96 -11.27 -24.61
CA THR A 24 2.73 -12.51 -24.40
C THR A 24 2.94 -12.79 -22.91
N ARG A 25 3.28 -11.79 -22.10
CA ARG A 25 3.44 -11.96 -20.65
C ARG A 25 2.12 -12.31 -19.98
N ALA A 26 1.03 -11.65 -20.37
CA ALA A 26 -0.30 -11.97 -19.87
C ALA A 26 -0.70 -13.42 -20.20
N ALA A 27 -0.40 -13.89 -21.42
CA ALA A 27 -0.67 -15.26 -21.82
C ALA A 27 0.16 -16.28 -21.00
N GLN A 28 1.44 -15.99 -20.76
CA GLN A 28 2.30 -16.80 -19.90
C GLN A 28 1.77 -16.86 -18.46
N ALA A 29 1.36 -15.72 -17.90
CA ALA A 29 0.77 -15.64 -16.55
C ALA A 29 -0.54 -16.44 -16.44
N CYS A 30 -1.28 -16.59 -17.54
CA CYS A 30 -2.51 -17.40 -17.60
C CYS A 30 -2.29 -18.84 -18.09
N HIS A 31 -1.05 -19.28 -18.29
CA HIS A 31 -0.70 -20.60 -18.80
C HIS A 31 -1.37 -20.96 -20.14
N VAL A 32 -1.49 -19.97 -21.03
CA VAL A 32 -2.06 -20.13 -22.37
C VAL A 32 -1.15 -19.53 -23.44
N THR A 33 -1.46 -19.81 -24.72
CA THR A 33 -0.75 -19.16 -25.82
C THR A 33 -1.27 -17.74 -26.06
N GLN A 34 -0.41 -16.86 -26.58
CA GLN A 34 -0.80 -15.48 -26.90
C GLN A 34 -2.00 -15.40 -27.87
N PRO A 35 -2.09 -16.23 -28.95
CA PRO A 35 -3.29 -16.26 -29.79
C PRO A 35 -4.56 -16.63 -29.05
N THR A 36 -4.48 -17.56 -28.09
CA THR A 36 -5.63 -17.96 -27.25
C THR A 36 -6.11 -16.80 -26.41
N LEU A 37 -5.22 -16.12 -25.67
CA LEU A 37 -5.58 -14.98 -24.84
C LEU A 37 -6.17 -13.84 -25.68
N SER A 38 -5.50 -13.47 -26.78
CA SER A 38 -5.97 -12.41 -27.68
C SER A 38 -7.33 -12.74 -28.31
N GLY A 39 -7.53 -14.01 -28.72
CA GLY A 39 -8.80 -14.48 -29.28
C GLY A 39 -9.94 -14.41 -28.26
N ARG A 40 -9.69 -14.76 -27.00
CA ARG A 40 -10.70 -14.69 -25.93
C ARG A 40 -11.07 -13.25 -25.56
N ILE A 41 -10.10 -12.33 -25.56
CA ILE A 41 -10.40 -10.90 -25.35
C ILE A 41 -11.23 -10.35 -26.53
N ARG A 42 -10.89 -10.68 -27.78
CA ARG A 42 -11.72 -10.30 -28.95
C ARG A 42 -13.13 -10.87 -28.89
N GLN A 43 -13.28 -12.10 -28.40
CA GLN A 43 -14.58 -12.69 -28.20
C GLN A 43 -15.40 -11.90 -27.16
N LEU A 44 -14.78 -11.48 -26.05
CA LEU A 44 -15.42 -10.62 -25.04
C LEU A 44 -15.85 -9.26 -25.65
N GLU A 45 -15.00 -8.64 -26.47
CA GLU A 45 -15.35 -7.41 -27.22
C GLU A 45 -16.59 -7.60 -28.10
N GLN A 46 -16.67 -8.74 -28.81
CA GLN A 46 -17.82 -9.07 -29.66
C GLN A 46 -19.09 -9.34 -28.85
N GLU A 47 -18.98 -10.01 -27.71
CA GLU A 47 -20.11 -10.31 -26.81
C GLU A 47 -20.67 -9.04 -26.14
N LEU A 48 -19.80 -8.10 -25.77
CA LEU A 48 -20.19 -6.82 -25.17
C LEU A 48 -20.53 -5.74 -26.20
N GLY A 49 -20.14 -5.92 -27.46
CA GLY A 49 -20.38 -4.99 -28.54
C GLY A 49 -19.53 -3.71 -28.47
N VAL A 50 -18.48 -3.69 -27.64
CA VAL A 50 -17.57 -2.56 -27.48
C VAL A 50 -16.11 -2.96 -27.61
N PRO A 51 -15.23 -2.13 -28.21
CA PRO A 51 -13.79 -2.38 -28.20
C PRO A 51 -13.24 -2.15 -26.78
N ILE A 52 -12.46 -3.10 -26.27
CA ILE A 52 -11.86 -3.02 -24.94
C ILE A 52 -10.40 -2.57 -25.03
N VAL A 53 -9.65 -3.11 -26.00
CA VAL A 53 -8.23 -2.83 -26.18
C VAL A 53 -8.03 -1.89 -27.37
N GLU A 54 -7.19 -0.88 -27.21
CA GLU A 54 -6.80 0.00 -28.32
C GLU A 54 -6.05 -0.80 -29.38
N ARG A 55 -6.46 -0.61 -30.65
CA ARG A 55 -5.90 -1.36 -31.77
C ARG A 55 -4.49 -0.85 -32.10
N GLY A 56 -3.51 -1.79 -32.10
CA GLY A 56 -2.13 -1.55 -32.51
C GLY A 56 -1.38 -2.87 -32.71
N GLN A 57 -0.17 -2.80 -33.25
CA GLN A 57 0.71 -3.98 -33.38
C GLN A 57 1.20 -4.49 -32.01
N ARG A 58 1.17 -3.63 -30.99
CA ARG A 58 1.49 -3.94 -29.61
C ARG A 58 0.35 -3.44 -28.71
N PHE A 59 0.33 -3.87 -27.48
CA PHE A 59 -0.58 -3.32 -26.48
C PHE A 59 -0.28 -1.82 -26.29
N VAL A 60 -1.26 -0.97 -26.59
CA VAL A 60 -1.19 0.49 -26.45
C VAL A 60 -1.87 0.91 -25.17
N GLY A 61 -3.06 0.39 -24.89
CA GLY A 61 -3.88 0.74 -23.75
C GLY A 61 -5.28 0.10 -23.84
N PHE A 62 -6.13 0.52 -22.92
CA PHE A 62 -7.56 0.22 -22.92
C PHE A 62 -8.34 1.42 -23.42
N THR A 63 -9.41 1.15 -24.17
CA THR A 63 -10.39 2.19 -24.55
C THR A 63 -11.12 2.69 -23.29
N PRO A 64 -11.81 3.84 -23.33
CA PRO A 64 -12.66 4.31 -22.23
C PRO A 64 -13.70 3.26 -21.80
N ASP A 65 -14.30 2.53 -22.74
CA ASP A 65 -15.21 1.41 -22.45
C ASP A 65 -14.44 0.22 -21.89
N GLY A 66 -13.23 -0.05 -22.39
CA GLY A 66 -12.34 -1.07 -21.87
C GLY A 66 -11.96 -0.88 -20.40
N VAL A 67 -11.70 0.37 -19.98
CA VAL A 67 -11.46 0.70 -18.57
C VAL A 67 -12.70 0.38 -17.72
N ARG A 68 -13.90 0.70 -18.19
CA ARG A 68 -15.14 0.35 -17.49
C ARG A 68 -15.36 -1.16 -17.39
N VAL A 69 -15.14 -1.87 -18.49
CA VAL A 69 -15.25 -3.33 -18.54
C VAL A 69 -14.22 -3.96 -17.59
N LEU A 70 -12.99 -3.46 -17.56
CA LEU A 70 -11.95 -3.93 -16.65
C LEU A 70 -12.35 -3.76 -15.17
N LYS A 71 -12.94 -2.63 -14.81
CA LYS A 71 -13.45 -2.39 -13.45
C LYS A 71 -14.50 -3.44 -13.05
N TRP A 72 -15.48 -3.70 -13.93
CA TRP A 72 -16.47 -4.76 -13.71
C TRP A 72 -15.84 -6.16 -13.69
N ALA A 73 -14.85 -6.41 -14.56
CA ALA A 73 -14.13 -7.69 -14.59
C ALA A 73 -13.45 -7.97 -13.23
N HIS A 74 -12.78 -6.98 -12.65
CA HIS A 74 -12.17 -7.11 -11.33
C HIS A 74 -13.22 -7.41 -10.25
N THR A 75 -14.31 -6.64 -10.21
CA THR A 75 -15.42 -6.86 -9.25
C THR A 75 -15.98 -8.29 -9.32
N ILE A 76 -16.21 -8.81 -10.54
CA ILE A 76 -16.75 -10.17 -10.74
C ILE A 76 -15.74 -11.22 -10.30
N LEU A 77 -14.47 -11.08 -10.70
CA LEU A 77 -13.40 -12.01 -10.32
C LEU A 77 -13.19 -12.07 -8.82
N ASP A 78 -13.29 -10.96 -8.17
CA ASP A 78 -13.10 -10.79 -6.74
C ASP A 78 -14.28 -11.39 -5.94
N ASN A 79 -15.53 -11.15 -6.42
CA ASN A 79 -16.71 -11.82 -5.85
C ASN A 79 -16.66 -13.34 -6.05
N TRP A 80 -16.13 -13.79 -7.19
CA TRP A 80 -15.93 -15.22 -7.44
C TRP A 80 -14.89 -15.83 -6.49
N SER A 81 -13.77 -15.13 -6.28
CA SER A 81 -12.73 -15.53 -5.31
C SER A 81 -13.31 -15.57 -3.88
N SER A 82 -14.08 -14.54 -3.49
CA SER A 82 -14.74 -14.47 -2.18
C SER A 82 -15.70 -15.64 -1.94
N LEU A 83 -16.51 -15.98 -2.96
CA LEU A 83 -17.41 -17.15 -2.89
C LEU A 83 -16.61 -18.46 -2.71
N GLN A 84 -15.53 -18.64 -3.45
CA GLN A 84 -14.68 -19.82 -3.31
C GLN A 84 -14.07 -19.93 -1.91
N GLN A 85 -13.57 -18.82 -1.36
CA GLN A 85 -13.03 -18.74 0.00
C GLN A 85 -14.09 -19.05 1.06
N GLU A 86 -15.31 -18.52 0.91
CA GLU A 86 -16.42 -18.79 1.82
C GLU A 86 -16.81 -20.29 1.84
N ILE A 87 -16.94 -20.90 0.65
CA ILE A 87 -17.22 -22.33 0.53
C ILE A 87 -16.09 -23.18 1.11
N GLU A 88 -14.85 -22.78 0.91
CA GLU A 88 -13.69 -23.48 1.45
C GLU A 88 -13.64 -23.37 3.00
N ALA A 89 -13.93 -22.18 3.55
CA ALA A 89 -14.04 -21.96 4.98
C ALA A 89 -15.14 -22.82 5.62
N LEU A 90 -16.28 -23.00 4.93
CA LEU A 90 -17.37 -23.91 5.40
C LEU A 90 -16.95 -25.39 5.42
N ARG A 91 -16.01 -25.79 4.56
CA ARG A 91 -15.46 -27.17 4.53
C ARG A 91 -14.36 -27.40 5.55
N ASN A 92 -13.65 -26.33 5.95
CA ASN A 92 -12.57 -26.39 6.91
C ASN A 92 -13.13 -26.26 8.34
N THR A 93 -13.11 -27.37 9.10
CA THR A 93 -13.54 -27.39 10.51
C THR A 93 -12.70 -26.49 11.44
N SER A 94 -11.54 -26.01 10.98
CA SER A 94 -10.65 -25.12 11.76
C SER A 94 -10.98 -23.64 11.62
N GLY A 95 -11.88 -23.23 10.72
CA GLY A 95 -12.15 -21.81 10.43
C GLY A 95 -10.98 -21.04 9.83
N SER A 96 -9.89 -21.73 9.44
CA SER A 96 -8.73 -21.11 8.83
C SER A 96 -9.02 -20.82 7.35
N LEU A 97 -8.71 -19.60 6.93
CA LEU A 97 -8.81 -19.18 5.53
C LEU A 97 -7.58 -19.60 4.72
N SER A 98 -7.77 -19.73 3.43
CA SER A 98 -6.70 -19.92 2.44
C SER A 98 -6.89 -18.94 1.28
N GLY A 99 -5.89 -18.77 0.45
CA GLY A 99 -5.92 -17.89 -0.71
C GLY A 99 -4.81 -16.85 -0.66
N HIS A 100 -4.91 -15.84 -1.52
CA HIS A 100 -3.89 -14.80 -1.66
C HIS A 100 -4.46 -13.44 -1.27
N LEU A 101 -3.71 -12.69 -0.46
CA LEU A 101 -4.01 -11.32 -0.02
C LEU A 101 -2.93 -10.35 -0.50
N SER A 102 -3.31 -9.37 -1.31
CA SER A 102 -2.43 -8.31 -1.79
C SER A 102 -2.59 -7.05 -0.93
N VAL A 103 -1.49 -6.58 -0.36
CA VAL A 103 -1.47 -5.45 0.58
C VAL A 103 -0.63 -4.31 0.03
N GLY A 104 -1.23 -3.15 -0.23
CA GLY A 104 -0.52 -1.91 -0.54
C GLY A 104 -0.16 -1.16 0.75
N VAL A 105 1.08 -0.69 0.90
CA VAL A 105 1.55 -0.08 2.14
C VAL A 105 2.35 1.17 1.83
N ILE A 106 2.05 2.28 2.51
CA ILE A 106 2.92 3.46 2.45
C ILE A 106 4.30 3.14 3.03
N PRO A 107 5.40 3.70 2.48
CA PRO A 107 6.77 3.37 2.89
C PRO A 107 7.02 3.51 4.40
N SER A 108 6.40 4.51 5.04
CA SER A 108 6.53 4.76 6.48
C SER A 108 5.89 3.67 7.35
N ALA A 109 4.84 3.00 6.87
CA ALA A 109 4.08 1.99 7.59
C ALA A 109 4.52 0.54 7.31
N LEU A 110 5.54 0.30 6.47
CA LEU A 110 6.01 -1.05 6.15
C LEU A 110 6.38 -1.90 7.39
N PRO A 111 7.02 -1.35 8.44
CA PRO A 111 7.28 -2.13 9.65
C PRO A 111 5.98 -2.61 10.33
N MET A 112 4.95 -1.75 10.38
CA MET A 112 3.63 -2.11 10.93
C MET A 112 2.95 -3.20 10.11
N ALA A 113 3.06 -3.15 8.78
CA ALA A 113 2.55 -4.21 7.91
C ALA A 113 3.15 -5.58 8.27
N GLY A 114 4.42 -5.64 8.67
CA GLY A 114 5.06 -6.85 9.16
C GLY A 114 4.37 -7.47 10.40
N LEU A 115 3.89 -6.65 11.31
CA LEU A 115 3.14 -7.11 12.49
C LEU A 115 1.74 -7.63 12.09
N ILE A 116 1.05 -6.94 11.20
CA ILE A 116 -0.28 -7.34 10.70
C ILE A 116 -0.17 -8.65 9.91
N THR A 117 0.80 -8.76 9.00
CA THR A 117 1.00 -9.99 8.21
C THR A 117 1.41 -11.17 9.08
N LYS A 118 2.18 -10.93 10.16
CA LYS A 118 2.45 -11.95 11.17
C LYS A 118 1.16 -12.42 11.83
N ALA A 119 0.30 -11.51 12.28
CA ALA A 119 -0.97 -11.85 12.92
C ALA A 119 -1.89 -12.64 11.96
N ILE A 120 -1.97 -12.24 10.69
CA ILE A 120 -2.74 -12.98 9.67
C ILE A 120 -2.19 -14.40 9.52
N ARG A 121 -0.88 -14.58 9.38
CA ARG A 121 -0.26 -15.90 9.24
C ARG A 121 -0.47 -16.78 10.46
N ASP A 122 -0.42 -16.21 11.65
CA ASP A 122 -0.60 -16.96 12.90
C ASP A 122 -2.04 -17.52 13.03
N HIS A 123 -3.06 -16.78 12.52
CA HIS A 123 -4.46 -17.22 12.53
C HIS A 123 -4.86 -18.00 11.28
N HIS A 124 -4.26 -17.70 10.13
CA HIS A 124 -4.58 -18.25 8.82
C HIS A 124 -3.31 -18.68 8.08
N PRO A 125 -2.65 -19.76 8.48
CA PRO A 125 -1.34 -20.16 7.96
C PRO A 125 -1.31 -20.54 6.48
N ALA A 126 -2.47 -20.83 5.89
CA ALA A 126 -2.61 -21.15 4.46
C ALA A 126 -2.84 -19.90 3.57
N VAL A 127 -2.83 -18.68 4.15
CA VAL A 127 -2.93 -17.44 3.38
C VAL A 127 -1.56 -17.04 2.87
N GLU A 128 -1.45 -16.90 1.56
CA GLU A 128 -0.31 -16.30 0.88
C GLU A 128 -0.49 -14.78 0.82
N MET A 129 0.59 -14.01 0.99
CA MET A 129 0.51 -12.55 1.03
C MET A 129 1.56 -11.92 0.14
N THR A 130 1.14 -10.85 -0.59
CA THR A 130 2.05 -9.94 -1.28
C THR A 130 1.94 -8.56 -0.64
N VAL A 131 3.06 -8.01 -0.18
CA VAL A 131 3.13 -6.65 0.38
C VAL A 131 3.88 -5.75 -0.59
N LEU A 132 3.23 -4.68 -1.03
CA LEU A 132 3.77 -3.73 -2.01
C LEU A 132 3.94 -2.35 -1.38
N SER A 133 5.16 -1.81 -1.44
CA SER A 133 5.40 -0.42 -1.06
C SER A 133 4.90 0.52 -2.15
N GLN A 134 3.95 1.39 -1.83
CA GLN A 134 3.26 2.26 -2.78
C GLN A 134 3.01 3.64 -2.17
N SER A 135 2.81 4.67 -3.02
CA SER A 135 2.29 5.94 -2.54
C SER A 135 0.83 5.80 -2.10
N SER A 136 0.35 6.69 -1.22
CA SER A 136 -1.06 6.70 -0.80
C SER A 136 -2.03 6.81 -1.98
N ILE A 137 -1.71 7.63 -2.96
CA ILE A 137 -2.51 7.81 -4.19
C ILE A 137 -2.56 6.50 -4.99
N ASP A 138 -1.42 5.81 -5.13
CA ASP A 138 -1.37 4.52 -5.83
C ASP A 138 -2.14 3.44 -5.07
N ILE A 139 -2.09 3.44 -3.73
CA ILE A 139 -2.86 2.52 -2.90
C ILE A 139 -4.36 2.70 -3.17
N LEU A 140 -4.88 3.93 -3.08
CA LEU A 140 -6.31 4.18 -3.31
C LEU A 140 -6.73 3.79 -4.73
N ARG A 141 -5.95 4.17 -5.74
CA ARG A 141 -6.21 3.78 -7.12
C ARG A 141 -6.17 2.25 -7.31
N ASN A 142 -5.17 1.57 -6.75
CA ASN A 142 -5.04 0.12 -6.87
C ASN A 142 -6.14 -0.64 -6.11
N LEU A 143 -6.69 -0.08 -5.02
CA LEU A 143 -7.90 -0.60 -4.38
C LEU A 143 -9.12 -0.46 -5.30
N GLU A 144 -9.34 0.72 -5.90
CA GLU A 144 -10.43 0.94 -6.86
C GLU A 144 -10.33 0.04 -8.09
N ASP A 145 -9.11 -0.22 -8.56
CA ASP A 145 -8.81 -1.10 -9.70
C ASP A 145 -8.74 -2.59 -9.30
N PHE A 146 -8.98 -2.94 -8.03
CA PHE A 146 -8.87 -4.30 -7.47
C PHE A 146 -7.51 -4.95 -7.74
N ALA A 147 -6.45 -4.16 -7.87
CA ALA A 147 -5.08 -4.63 -8.00
C ALA A 147 -4.44 -5.01 -6.66
N ILE A 148 -5.01 -4.50 -5.56
CA ILE A 148 -4.72 -4.88 -4.18
C ILE A 148 -6.03 -5.03 -3.40
N ASP A 149 -6.02 -5.86 -2.36
CA ASP A 149 -7.20 -6.17 -1.54
C ASP A 149 -7.37 -5.20 -0.37
N VAL A 150 -6.25 -4.82 0.26
CA VAL A 150 -6.22 -3.88 1.39
C VAL A 150 -5.05 -2.90 1.24
N GLY A 151 -5.23 -1.71 1.78
CA GLY A 151 -4.20 -0.68 1.87
C GLY A 151 -3.89 -0.33 3.33
N LEU A 152 -2.63 -0.07 3.65
CA LEU A 152 -2.21 0.53 4.91
C LEU A 152 -1.68 1.93 4.61
N THR A 153 -2.46 2.96 4.99
CA THR A 153 -2.23 4.35 4.60
C THR A 153 -2.75 5.33 5.64
N TYR A 154 -2.51 6.63 5.42
CA TYR A 154 -3.08 7.70 6.23
C TYR A 154 -4.60 7.81 6.01
N LEU A 155 -5.35 8.03 7.08
CA LEU A 155 -6.82 8.11 7.04
C LEU A 155 -7.36 9.54 7.02
N ASP A 156 -6.55 10.53 7.37
CA ASP A 156 -6.97 11.90 7.66
C ASP A 156 -6.52 12.95 6.62
N ASN A 157 -5.84 12.54 5.55
CA ASN A 157 -5.24 13.49 4.60
C ASN A 157 -5.67 13.32 3.15
N GLU A 158 -6.30 12.21 2.79
CA GLU A 158 -6.78 11.94 1.43
C GLU A 158 -8.23 11.45 1.47
N PRO A 159 -9.03 11.74 0.43
CA PRO A 159 -10.40 11.24 0.37
C PRO A 159 -10.41 9.71 0.36
N ILE A 160 -11.11 9.10 1.30
CA ILE A 160 -11.34 7.66 1.39
C ILE A 160 -12.82 7.32 1.19
N GLU A 161 -13.53 8.15 0.41
CA GLU A 161 -14.94 7.92 0.09
C GLU A 161 -15.13 6.57 -0.60
N GLY A 162 -16.16 5.82 -0.18
CA GLY A 162 -16.42 4.47 -0.70
C GLY A 162 -15.42 3.40 -0.20
N MET A 163 -14.62 3.74 0.79
CA MET A 163 -13.70 2.81 1.43
C MET A 163 -14.13 2.50 2.87
N ARG A 164 -14.01 1.24 3.23
CA ARG A 164 -14.00 0.81 4.63
C ARG A 164 -12.64 1.15 5.21
N SER A 165 -12.59 1.70 6.41
CA SER A 165 -11.34 2.01 7.08
C SER A 165 -11.35 1.60 8.55
N GLU A 166 -10.16 1.31 9.10
CA GLU A 166 -9.92 1.02 10.52
C GLU A 166 -8.62 1.65 10.94
N ALA A 167 -8.67 2.58 11.89
CA ALA A 167 -7.48 3.21 12.46
C ALA A 167 -6.70 2.20 13.32
N ILE A 168 -5.38 2.15 13.13
CA ILE A 168 -4.50 1.21 13.86
C ILE A 168 -3.61 1.97 14.84
N TYR A 169 -3.00 3.08 14.41
CA TYR A 169 -2.13 3.88 15.29
C TYR A 169 -2.08 5.35 14.87
N MET A 170 -1.63 6.18 15.82
CA MET A 170 -1.30 7.58 15.56
C MET A 170 0.19 7.68 15.27
N GLU A 171 0.55 8.15 14.08
CA GLU A 171 1.93 8.35 13.67
C GLU A 171 2.43 9.70 14.18
N ARG A 172 3.56 9.68 14.91
CA ARG A 172 4.35 10.83 15.33
C ARG A 172 5.69 10.82 14.62
N TYR A 173 6.42 11.92 14.70
CA TYR A 173 7.67 12.10 13.97
C TYR A 173 8.86 12.38 14.89
N CYS A 174 10.01 11.86 14.47
CA CYS A 174 11.29 12.14 15.10
C CYS A 174 12.31 12.62 14.06
N LEU A 175 13.27 13.42 14.53
CA LEU A 175 14.46 13.76 13.77
C LEU A 175 15.51 12.66 13.96
N LEU A 176 15.96 12.05 12.87
CA LEU A 176 17.11 11.17 12.86
C LEU A 176 18.37 11.98 12.65
N VAL A 177 19.35 11.78 13.51
CA VAL A 177 20.70 12.35 13.40
C VAL A 177 21.74 11.32 13.80
N ARG A 178 23.00 11.51 13.45
CA ARG A 178 24.09 10.69 13.96
C ARG A 178 24.23 10.86 15.47
N SER A 179 24.72 9.84 16.16
CA SER A 179 24.89 9.85 17.63
C SER A 179 25.89 10.89 18.13
N ASP A 180 26.81 11.33 17.29
CA ASP A 180 27.79 12.40 17.57
C ASP A 180 27.26 13.81 17.25
N HIS A 181 26.06 13.92 16.68
CA HIS A 181 25.42 15.21 16.35
C HIS A 181 25.03 15.98 17.62
N PRO A 182 25.16 17.32 17.65
CA PRO A 182 24.76 18.13 18.83
C PRO A 182 23.33 17.89 19.29
N LEU A 183 22.37 17.75 18.34
CA LEU A 183 20.97 17.51 18.65
C LEU A 183 20.68 16.09 19.19
N ALA A 184 21.60 15.15 19.07
CA ALA A 184 21.41 13.76 19.52
C ALA A 184 21.19 13.63 21.05
N ARG A 185 21.56 14.65 21.81
CA ARG A 185 21.40 14.70 23.29
C ARG A 185 20.18 15.48 23.75
N ALA A 186 19.46 16.11 22.84
CA ALA A 186 18.25 16.85 23.17
C ALA A 186 17.10 15.89 23.55
N SER A 187 16.24 16.28 24.47
CA SER A 187 15.02 15.55 24.81
C SER A 187 13.93 15.69 23.73
N SER A 188 13.93 16.81 23.01
CA SER A 188 13.11 17.08 21.83
C SER A 188 13.78 18.17 20.99
N VAL A 189 13.39 18.28 19.73
CA VAL A 189 13.84 19.27 18.76
C VAL A 189 12.61 19.90 18.12
N THR A 190 12.58 21.20 17.96
CA THR A 190 11.51 21.88 17.23
C THR A 190 11.66 21.70 15.72
N TRP A 191 10.57 21.78 14.97
CA TRP A 191 10.62 21.77 13.50
C TRP A 191 11.49 22.91 12.95
N ALA A 192 11.48 24.06 13.59
CA ALA A 192 12.31 25.21 13.21
C ALA A 192 13.83 24.94 13.40
N GLU A 193 14.21 24.19 14.43
CA GLU A 193 15.61 23.76 14.64
C GLU A 193 15.97 22.68 13.61
N ALA A 194 15.11 21.67 13.43
CA ALA A 194 15.33 20.62 12.44
C ALA A 194 15.49 21.16 11.00
N ALA A 195 14.78 22.25 10.66
CA ALA A 195 14.86 22.89 9.36
C ALA A 195 16.23 23.52 9.05
N LYS A 196 17.09 23.74 10.05
CA LYS A 196 18.43 24.31 9.87
C LYS A 196 19.47 23.25 9.50
N GLU A 197 19.13 21.99 9.67
CA GLU A 197 20.03 20.88 9.38
C GLU A 197 20.06 20.52 7.88
N PRO A 198 21.16 19.92 7.39
CA PRO A 198 21.21 19.39 6.04
C PRO A 198 20.33 18.14 5.93
N LEU A 199 19.10 18.31 5.44
CA LEU A 199 18.09 17.26 5.44
C LEU A 199 18.19 16.31 4.23
N CYS A 200 17.91 15.02 4.45
CA CYS A 200 17.43 14.09 3.45
C CYS A 200 15.97 13.73 3.73
N LEU A 201 15.10 13.81 2.73
CA LEU A 201 13.65 13.63 2.88
C LEU A 201 13.10 12.70 1.79
N LEU A 202 11.88 12.21 1.99
CA LEU A 202 11.17 11.50 0.95
C LEU A 202 10.83 12.44 -0.22
N THR A 203 10.60 11.87 -1.40
CA THR A 203 10.20 12.62 -2.60
C THR A 203 8.81 13.25 -2.44
N PRO A 204 8.49 14.38 -3.12
CA PRO A 204 7.25 15.16 -2.91
C PRO A 204 5.95 14.43 -3.29
N ASP A 205 6.01 13.36 -4.09
CA ASP A 205 4.88 12.49 -4.43
C ASP A 205 4.40 11.66 -3.24
N MET A 206 5.25 11.47 -2.22
CA MET A 206 4.92 10.75 -1.00
C MET A 206 4.09 11.62 -0.05
N GLN A 207 2.99 11.06 0.48
CA GLN A 207 2.13 11.80 1.43
C GLN A 207 2.88 12.15 2.73
N ASN A 208 3.71 11.24 3.25
CA ASN A 208 4.58 11.51 4.38
C ASN A 208 5.40 12.80 4.18
N ARG A 209 6.00 13.01 2.98
CA ARG A 209 6.73 14.24 2.66
C ARG A 209 5.81 15.46 2.68
N ARG A 210 4.61 15.38 2.13
CA ARG A 210 3.65 16.50 2.16
C ARG A 210 3.23 16.87 3.57
N ILE A 211 3.11 15.89 4.46
CA ILE A 211 2.87 16.09 5.90
C ILE A 211 4.05 16.82 6.54
N ILE A 212 5.27 16.35 6.34
CA ILE A 212 6.50 16.93 6.85
C ILE A 212 6.68 18.36 6.36
N ASP A 213 6.47 18.63 5.07
CA ASP A 213 6.54 19.98 4.52
C ASP A 213 5.49 20.91 5.12
N ARG A 214 4.30 20.40 5.45
CA ARG A 214 3.25 21.18 6.13
C ARG A 214 3.67 21.50 7.55
N ALA A 215 4.28 20.55 8.27
CA ALA A 215 4.80 20.75 9.60
C ALA A 215 5.91 21.82 9.63
N PHE A 216 6.87 21.76 8.71
CA PHE A 216 7.88 22.82 8.57
C PHE A 216 7.26 24.19 8.28
N ARG A 217 6.28 24.28 7.37
CA ARG A 217 5.56 25.54 7.10
C ARG A 217 4.83 26.08 8.34
N SER A 218 4.21 25.22 9.13
CA SER A 218 3.55 25.61 10.38
C SER A 218 4.54 26.14 11.42
N ALA A 219 5.81 25.72 11.35
CA ALA A 219 6.91 26.26 12.15
C ALA A 219 7.63 27.44 11.45
N ASN A 220 6.98 28.10 10.47
CA ASN A 220 7.56 29.19 9.68
C ASN A 220 8.89 28.84 9.01
N SER A 221 9.05 27.62 8.57
CA SER A 221 10.28 27.11 7.96
C SER A 221 9.96 26.40 6.63
N ALA A 222 10.92 26.44 5.69
CA ALA A 222 10.80 25.77 4.39
C ALA A 222 12.18 25.27 3.98
N PRO A 223 12.70 24.20 4.60
CA PRO A 223 14.02 23.68 4.27
C PRO A 223 14.04 23.08 2.85
N VAL A 224 15.17 23.27 2.17
CA VAL A 224 15.43 22.60 0.89
C VAL A 224 16.29 21.37 1.20
N PRO A 225 15.81 20.16 0.96
CA PRO A 225 16.57 18.95 1.24
C PRO A 225 17.82 18.86 0.36
N ARG A 226 18.90 18.31 0.92
CA ARG A 226 20.15 18.02 0.18
C ARG A 226 20.03 16.75 -0.64
N LEU A 227 19.15 15.84 -0.23
CA LEU A 227 18.90 14.57 -0.89
C LEU A 227 17.42 14.24 -0.80
N GLU A 228 16.86 13.69 -1.85
CA GLU A 228 15.50 13.16 -1.89
C GLU A 228 15.52 11.70 -2.34
N THR A 229 14.68 10.88 -1.74
CA THR A 229 14.54 9.44 -2.05
C THR A 229 13.11 8.99 -1.81
N ASN A 230 12.69 7.90 -2.40
CA ASN A 230 11.40 7.25 -2.13
C ASN A 230 11.49 6.09 -1.12
N SER A 231 12.64 5.93 -0.44
CA SER A 231 12.92 4.81 0.45
C SER A 231 13.30 5.29 1.85
N VAL A 232 12.53 4.91 2.88
CA VAL A 232 12.85 5.21 4.29
C VAL A 232 14.18 4.56 4.71
N ILE A 233 14.48 3.36 4.20
CA ILE A 233 15.77 2.69 4.46
C ILE A 233 16.93 3.53 3.92
N ASN A 234 16.76 4.13 2.75
CA ASN A 234 17.80 5.00 2.16
C ASN A 234 17.94 6.30 2.96
N LEU A 235 16.86 6.86 3.55
CA LEU A 235 16.98 7.97 4.50
C LEU A 235 17.88 7.58 5.69
N CYS A 236 17.60 6.46 6.33
CA CYS A 236 18.40 5.96 7.46
C CYS A 236 19.88 5.75 7.08
N ALA A 237 20.14 5.20 5.90
CA ALA A 237 21.51 5.00 5.40
C ALA A 237 22.25 6.34 5.20
N ASN A 238 21.59 7.36 4.65
CA ASN A 238 22.21 8.67 4.43
C ASN A 238 22.44 9.43 5.75
N VAL A 239 21.59 9.26 6.76
CA VAL A 239 21.87 9.76 8.11
C VAL A 239 23.14 9.13 8.68
N HIS A 240 23.26 7.80 8.59
CA HIS A 240 24.42 7.07 9.11
C HIS A 240 25.71 7.40 8.35
N LEU A 241 25.67 7.34 7.01
CA LEU A 241 26.88 7.43 6.18
C LEU A 241 27.33 8.86 5.88
N MET A 242 26.38 9.78 5.68
CA MET A 242 26.68 11.14 5.22
C MET A 242 26.51 12.20 6.32
N GLY A 243 25.98 11.82 7.49
CA GLY A 243 25.68 12.77 8.56
C GLY A 243 24.56 13.76 8.21
N LEU A 244 23.70 13.44 7.25
CA LEU A 244 22.48 14.19 6.99
C LEU A 244 21.48 13.97 8.13
N ALA A 245 20.57 14.90 8.35
CA ALA A 245 19.43 14.67 9.21
C ALA A 245 18.21 14.23 8.38
N SER A 246 17.29 13.48 9.00
CA SER A 246 16.06 13.08 8.34
C SER A 246 14.87 13.10 9.30
N VAL A 247 13.67 13.21 8.76
CA VAL A 247 12.43 13.07 9.53
C VAL A 247 11.74 11.77 9.15
N ILE A 248 11.49 10.92 10.16
CA ILE A 248 10.79 9.64 9.98
C ILE A 248 9.74 9.46 11.08
N PRO A 249 8.77 8.55 10.89
CA PRO A 249 7.88 8.13 11.96
C PRO A 249 8.64 7.48 13.11
N GLU A 250 8.27 7.82 14.36
CA GLU A 250 8.83 7.21 15.58
C GLU A 250 8.67 5.68 15.55
N TYR A 251 7.53 5.22 15.07
CA TYR A 251 7.16 3.83 14.93
C TYR A 251 8.12 2.98 14.11
N PHE A 252 8.78 3.59 13.13
CA PHE A 252 9.72 2.87 12.28
C PHE A 252 10.84 2.22 13.09
N LEU A 253 11.40 2.96 14.05
CA LEU A 253 12.49 2.45 14.89
C LEU A 253 12.01 1.52 16.00
N GLU A 254 10.79 1.68 16.49
CA GLU A 254 10.22 0.78 17.50
C GLU A 254 10.09 -0.65 16.97
N VAL A 255 9.70 -0.81 15.71
CA VAL A 255 9.55 -2.13 15.08
C VAL A 255 10.88 -2.67 14.54
N MET A 256 11.68 -1.81 13.88
CA MET A 256 12.92 -2.23 13.22
C MET A 256 14.10 -2.36 14.19
N GLY A 257 13.99 -1.76 15.36
CA GLY A 257 15.08 -1.66 16.34
C GLY A 257 16.05 -0.51 16.06
N PRO A 258 17.01 -0.28 16.96
CA PRO A 258 17.96 0.83 16.87
C PRO A 258 18.93 0.64 15.71
N ILE A 259 19.23 1.74 15.01
CA ILE A 259 20.27 1.81 13.98
C ILE A 259 21.58 2.23 14.65
N SER A 260 22.68 1.52 14.37
CA SER A 260 24.00 1.86 14.90
C SER A 260 24.36 3.30 14.55
N ASP A 261 24.94 4.02 15.53
CA ASP A 261 25.41 5.39 15.39
C ASP A 261 24.34 6.41 14.93
N VAL A 262 23.05 6.08 15.09
CA VAL A 262 21.92 6.97 14.79
C VAL A 262 21.06 7.15 16.02
N ARG A 263 20.54 8.35 16.23
CA ARG A 263 19.60 8.71 17.29
C ARG A 263 18.34 9.30 16.70
N ALA A 264 17.21 8.90 17.30
CA ALA A 264 15.92 9.51 17.06
C ALA A 264 15.63 10.51 18.17
N VAL A 265 15.32 11.74 17.81
CA VAL A 265 14.96 12.81 18.75
C VAL A 265 13.54 13.24 18.43
N PRO A 266 12.58 13.18 19.37
CA PRO A 266 11.20 13.59 19.15
C PRO A 266 11.09 15.00 18.60
N LEU A 267 10.20 15.22 17.62
CA LEU A 267 9.89 16.53 17.07
C LEU A 267 8.74 17.19 17.86
N SER A 268 8.86 18.49 18.08
CA SER A 268 7.90 19.32 18.81
C SER A 268 7.65 20.65 18.10
N ASP A 269 6.63 21.39 18.55
CA ASP A 269 6.27 22.75 18.12
C ASP A 269 6.20 22.93 16.58
N PRO A 270 5.08 22.49 15.99
CA PRO A 270 3.90 21.87 16.60
C PRO A 270 4.05 20.36 16.81
N LEU A 271 3.25 19.77 17.72
CA LEU A 271 3.05 18.32 17.75
C LEU A 271 2.24 17.91 16.52
N VAL A 272 2.81 17.05 15.70
CA VAL A 272 2.20 16.55 14.46
C VAL A 272 1.85 15.09 14.63
N GLU A 273 0.58 14.76 14.47
CA GLU A 273 0.05 13.40 14.58
C GLU A 273 -0.86 13.11 13.40
N HIS A 274 -0.77 11.91 12.84
CA HIS A 274 -1.63 11.45 11.75
C HIS A 274 -2.11 10.04 12.00
N SER A 275 -3.40 9.80 11.71
CA SER A 275 -3.99 8.47 11.81
C SER A 275 -3.55 7.61 10.64
N VAL A 276 -2.98 6.44 10.94
CA VAL A 276 -2.64 5.40 9.95
C VAL A 276 -3.50 4.18 10.23
N GLY A 277 -4.06 3.62 9.16
CA GLY A 277 -4.94 2.46 9.29
C GLY A 277 -5.11 1.68 8.00
N LEU A 278 -5.84 0.56 8.12
CA LEU A 278 -6.25 -0.23 6.98
C LEU A 278 -7.42 0.42 6.25
N VAL A 279 -7.37 0.31 4.92
CA VAL A 279 -8.45 0.68 4.01
C VAL A 279 -8.72 -0.45 3.02
N ALA A 280 -9.96 -0.62 2.62
CA ALA A 280 -10.39 -1.52 1.56
C ALA A 280 -11.63 -0.95 0.88
N VAL A 281 -11.93 -1.38 -0.34
CA VAL A 281 -13.18 -0.99 -1.00
C VAL A 281 -14.37 -1.44 -0.14
N ASP A 282 -15.29 -0.52 0.15
CA ASP A 282 -16.53 -0.86 0.87
C ASP A 282 -17.52 -1.48 -0.10
N ARG A 283 -17.80 -2.76 0.10
CA ARG A 283 -18.67 -3.57 -0.77
C ARG A 283 -19.42 -4.62 0.04
N ASP A 284 -20.47 -5.15 -0.54
CA ASP A 284 -21.27 -6.24 0.01
C ASP A 284 -21.45 -7.32 -1.07
N PRO A 285 -21.06 -8.59 -0.82
CA PRO A 285 -20.35 -9.09 0.37
C PRO A 285 -18.87 -8.66 0.42
N VAL A 286 -18.34 -8.52 1.63
CA VAL A 286 -16.91 -8.27 1.87
C VAL A 286 -16.14 -9.58 1.77
N SER A 287 -14.98 -9.56 1.13
CA SER A 287 -14.07 -10.74 1.05
C SER A 287 -13.70 -11.24 2.45
N PRO A 288 -13.78 -12.57 2.71
CA PRO A 288 -13.35 -13.15 3.98
C PRO A 288 -11.91 -12.83 4.36
N LEU A 289 -10.98 -12.78 3.39
CA LEU A 289 -9.58 -12.40 3.61
C LEU A 289 -9.43 -10.93 4.03
N VAL A 290 -10.23 -10.04 3.43
CA VAL A 290 -10.26 -8.63 3.83
C VAL A 290 -10.78 -8.50 5.26
N LEU A 291 -11.88 -9.20 5.62
CA LEU A 291 -12.39 -9.21 7.00
C LEU A 291 -11.35 -9.74 7.99
N ALA A 292 -10.64 -10.81 7.65
CA ALA A 292 -9.57 -11.37 8.47
C ALA A 292 -8.41 -10.37 8.65
N ALA A 293 -8.02 -9.65 7.59
CA ALA A 293 -7.00 -8.61 7.68
C ALA A 293 -7.40 -7.49 8.65
N PHE A 294 -8.65 -7.01 8.58
CA PHE A 294 -9.17 -6.01 9.52
C PHE A 294 -9.25 -6.55 10.96
N ALA A 295 -9.68 -7.80 11.15
CA ALA A 295 -9.72 -8.42 12.47
C ALA A 295 -8.32 -8.56 13.07
N CYS A 296 -7.34 -9.02 12.28
CA CYS A 296 -5.94 -9.13 12.71
C CYS A 296 -5.31 -7.77 13.02
N ALA A 297 -5.65 -6.73 12.25
CA ALA A 297 -5.15 -5.39 12.49
C ALA A 297 -5.63 -4.82 13.83
N LYS A 298 -6.90 -5.06 14.21
CA LYS A 298 -7.47 -4.62 15.49
C LYS A 298 -6.78 -5.21 16.72
N ILE A 299 -6.32 -6.46 16.63
CA ILE A 299 -5.62 -7.16 17.72
C ILE A 299 -4.11 -6.95 17.68
N THR A 300 -3.59 -6.32 16.63
CA THR A 300 -2.17 -5.99 16.53
C THR A 300 -1.92 -4.74 17.35
N GLU A 301 -1.45 -4.94 18.58
CA GLU A 301 -1.00 -3.82 19.41
C GLU A 301 0.27 -3.22 18.79
N PRO A 302 0.24 -1.92 18.49
CA PRO A 302 1.47 -1.22 18.14
C PRO A 302 2.44 -1.30 19.32
N PRO A 303 3.76 -1.50 19.10
CA PRO A 303 4.73 -1.47 20.20
C PRO A 303 4.55 -0.19 21.00
N ALA A 304 4.53 -0.29 22.31
CA ALA A 304 4.44 0.88 23.19
C ALA A 304 5.64 1.79 22.89
N ILE A 305 5.37 3.05 22.52
CA ILE A 305 6.43 4.06 22.35
C ILE A 305 7.17 4.13 23.68
N SER A 306 8.35 3.51 23.76
CA SER A 306 9.14 3.53 24.97
C SER A 306 9.61 4.98 25.19
N ARG A 307 8.92 5.71 26.06
CA ARG A 307 9.45 6.94 26.62
C ARG A 307 10.69 6.56 27.42
N ARG A 308 11.84 6.48 26.74
CA ARG A 308 13.11 6.36 27.44
C ARG A 308 13.33 7.65 28.20
N SER A 309 13.22 7.52 29.52
CA SER A 309 13.57 8.51 30.55
C SER A 309 15.01 9.00 30.38
#